data_dbc59685b47a09d8afa6e04071b89601
#
_entry.id   dbc59685b47a09d8afa6e04071b89601
#
_cell.length_a   1.000
_cell.length_b   1.000
_cell.length_c   1.000
_cell.angle_alpha   90.00
_cell.angle_beta   90.00
_cell.angle_gamma   90.00
#
_symmetry.space_group_name_H-M   'P 1'
#
loop_
_entity.id
_entity.type
_entity.pdbx_description
1 polymer ?
#
loop_
_entity_poly.entity_id
_entity_poly.type
_entity_poly.pdbx_seq_one_letter_code
_entity_poly.pdbx_strand_id
1 'polypeptide(L)'
;MKCRIFCVVMMALTSCGLSEIGGGDMSGSVTGGIWGGPLDNPSAGVLEQVCYMTAFDYQKGYDWKADPSKESVRCSLVVYVDGKMIMKVPVGDMYEIGADPDMHRIIEGQLYTDYSTDSETVIKRNGETLFRYPGREAICGMETRLDDVYTLGQSRSGDGFAYRRNGEILFSRPTGTVVGQLRNVDDSLCFAFYDNVHSSDGDVERYYSVCEGRVKQVAVRDDIKKVWDIVSSGTSVICLASVVGVDVPVILVDEEMTAVNMQKGAAIVSASLFESNGKIGAEILYRSGKNLYTVLWFNGMVVRTFAVGQTISSLYMLDNGFCCAVNPVSPEKKGIIYRVGDYYDMPLNYSCIGNGAMSMVNGILHTGLYSTKGERPILWKDGQMDTLMINGYISSICAQ
;
A
#
# COMPACT_ATOMS: atom_id res chain seq x y z
N MET A 1 25.12 19.00 -18.84
CA MET A 1 23.88 19.06 -18.07
C MET A 1 23.16 17.73 -18.28
N LYS A 2 23.33 16.77 -17.38
CA LYS A 2 22.70 15.44 -17.47
C LYS A 2 21.57 15.42 -16.46
N CYS A 3 20.36 15.54 -16.96
CA CYS A 3 19.13 15.36 -16.18
C CYS A 3 19.08 13.90 -15.72
N ARG A 4 19.27 13.65 -14.43
CA ARG A 4 19.00 12.35 -13.82
C ARG A 4 17.50 12.32 -13.51
N ILE A 5 16.79 11.60 -14.35
CA ILE A 5 15.41 11.20 -14.05
C ILE A 5 15.51 10.21 -12.90
N PHE A 6 15.18 10.67 -11.69
CA PHE A 6 14.85 9.79 -10.57
C PHE A 6 13.45 9.23 -10.85
N CYS A 7 13.39 8.03 -11.41
CA CYS A 7 12.19 7.22 -11.30
C CYS A 7 12.02 6.85 -9.82
N VAL A 8 11.29 7.65 -9.09
CA VAL A 8 10.70 7.22 -7.82
C VAL A 8 9.61 6.24 -8.22
N VAL A 9 9.92 4.95 -8.13
CA VAL A 9 8.89 3.91 -8.12
C VAL A 9 8.12 4.14 -6.83
N MET A 10 7.05 4.94 -6.91
CA MET A 10 6.02 4.96 -5.89
C MET A 10 5.39 3.58 -5.88
N MET A 11 5.82 2.74 -4.95
CA MET A 11 5.06 1.55 -4.61
C MET A 11 3.75 2.03 -4.00
N ALA A 12 2.70 2.00 -4.80
CA ALA A 12 1.35 2.24 -4.30
C ALA A 12 1.00 1.13 -3.32
N LEU A 13 1.14 1.41 -2.03
CA LEU A 13 0.54 0.62 -0.98
C LEU A 13 -0.97 0.86 -1.07
N THR A 14 -1.67 0.01 -1.80
CA THR A 14 -3.12 -0.04 -1.68
C THR A 14 -3.44 -0.72 -0.36
N SER A 15 -3.40 0.04 0.74
CA SER A 15 -4.10 -0.40 1.92
C SER A 15 -5.59 -0.24 1.61
N CYS A 16 -6.29 -1.35 1.40
CA CYS A 16 -7.74 -1.35 1.53
C CYS A 16 -8.03 -0.90 2.96
N GLY A 17 -8.67 0.25 3.12
CA GLY A 17 -9.10 0.72 4.43
C GLY A 17 -10.01 -0.34 5.04
N LEU A 18 -9.62 -0.87 6.18
CA LEU A 18 -10.52 -1.64 7.02
C LEU A 18 -11.53 -0.65 7.60
N SER A 19 -12.73 -0.61 7.04
CA SER A 19 -13.87 -0.02 7.72
C SER A 19 -14.30 -1.00 8.80
N GLU A 20 -13.86 -0.79 10.04
CA GLU A 20 -14.39 -1.51 11.18
C GLU A 20 -15.82 -1.05 11.47
N ILE A 21 -16.76 -1.98 11.42
CA ILE A 21 -18.09 -1.82 11.97
C ILE A 21 -18.03 -2.21 13.44
N GLY A 22 -18.24 -1.23 14.32
CA GLY A 22 -18.82 -1.36 15.64
C GLY A 22 -17.98 -2.04 16.71
N GLY A 23 -17.51 -1.23 17.67
CA GLY A 23 -16.91 -1.65 18.93
C GLY A 23 -17.84 -2.55 19.77
N GLY A 24 -17.31 -3.70 20.12
CA GLY A 24 -17.82 -4.56 21.17
C GLY A 24 -16.67 -4.90 22.12
N ASP A 25 -16.78 -4.44 23.37
CA ASP A 25 -15.92 -4.82 24.49
C ASP A 25 -15.74 -6.33 24.55
N MET A 26 -14.51 -6.81 24.42
CA MET A 26 -14.14 -8.16 24.81
C MET A 26 -12.84 -8.17 25.60
N SER A 27 -12.97 -8.02 26.91
CA SER A 27 -12.00 -8.52 27.87
C SER A 27 -12.10 -10.05 27.93
N GLY A 28 -11.21 -10.76 27.28
CA GLY A 28 -11.10 -12.21 27.32
C GLY A 28 -9.65 -12.65 27.29
N SER A 29 -9.14 -13.05 28.45
CA SER A 29 -7.86 -13.73 28.64
C SER A 29 -7.79 -14.99 27.77
N VAL A 30 -6.86 -15.07 26.83
CA VAL A 30 -6.55 -16.32 26.10
C VAL A 30 -5.21 -16.88 26.55
N THR A 31 -5.29 -17.88 27.40
CA THR A 31 -4.19 -18.82 27.71
C THR A 31 -3.99 -19.77 26.54
N GLY A 32 -2.72 -20.06 26.26
CA GLY A 32 -2.18 -20.77 25.11
C GLY A 32 -2.92 -22.05 24.70
N GLY A 33 -3.03 -22.22 23.38
CA GLY A 33 -3.54 -23.43 22.73
C GLY A 33 -2.89 -23.66 21.38
N ILE A 34 -2.49 -24.87 21.21
CA ILE A 34 -1.76 -25.55 20.14
C ILE A 34 -2.39 -25.28 18.76
N TRP A 35 -1.55 -24.91 17.79
CA TRP A 35 -1.88 -24.72 16.39
C TRP A 35 -2.23 -26.02 15.69
N GLY A 36 -3.38 -26.10 15.05
CA GLY A 36 -3.74 -27.19 14.14
C GLY A 36 -5.20 -27.64 14.23
N GLY A 37 -6.15 -26.78 13.85
CA GLY A 37 -7.54 -27.15 13.60
C GLY A 37 -8.30 -26.01 12.95
N PRO A 38 -9.38 -26.26 12.19
CA PRO A 38 -10.24 -25.19 11.73
C PRO A 38 -10.76 -24.43 12.95
N LEU A 39 -10.63 -23.12 12.92
CA LEU A 39 -11.18 -22.25 13.96
C LEU A 39 -12.66 -22.57 14.13
N ASP A 40 -13.02 -22.93 15.34
CA ASP A 40 -14.41 -23.18 15.72
C ASP A 40 -15.27 -21.97 15.35
N ASN A 41 -16.46 -22.28 14.82
CA ASN A 41 -17.52 -21.40 14.37
C ASN A 41 -17.54 -20.06 15.11
N PRO A 42 -17.36 -18.91 14.44
CA PRO A 42 -17.51 -17.63 15.09
C PRO A 42 -18.95 -17.49 15.59
N SER A 43 -19.09 -17.31 16.87
CA SER A 43 -20.36 -16.97 17.53
C SER A 43 -21.01 -15.77 16.85
N ALA A 44 -22.29 -15.85 16.65
CA ALA A 44 -23.20 -14.93 15.99
C ALA A 44 -22.79 -13.45 16.07
N GLY A 45 -22.50 -12.85 14.89
CA GLY A 45 -22.34 -11.40 14.77
C GLY A 45 -21.21 -10.92 13.85
N VAL A 46 -20.30 -11.76 13.40
CA VAL A 46 -19.29 -11.35 12.43
C VAL A 46 -19.93 -11.33 11.03
N LEU A 47 -20.09 -10.15 10.46
CA LEU A 47 -20.49 -10.02 9.06
C LEU A 47 -19.44 -10.73 8.18
N GLU A 48 -19.90 -11.61 7.31
CA GLU A 48 -19.04 -12.30 6.36
C GLU A 48 -18.42 -11.27 5.42
N GLN A 49 -17.09 -11.20 5.40
CA GLN A 49 -16.38 -10.29 4.51
C GLN A 49 -16.51 -10.76 3.06
N VAL A 50 -16.78 -9.83 2.18
CA VAL A 50 -16.81 -10.07 0.73
C VAL A 50 -15.40 -9.88 0.15
N CYS A 51 -14.95 -10.85 -0.64
CA CYS A 51 -13.67 -10.79 -1.31
C CYS A 51 -13.79 -10.07 -2.65
N TYR A 52 -13.25 -8.87 -2.76
CA TYR A 52 -13.09 -8.16 -4.02
C TYR A 52 -11.68 -8.37 -4.58
N MET A 53 -11.61 -8.62 -5.88
CA MET A 53 -10.34 -8.81 -6.57
C MET A 53 -10.37 -8.10 -7.91
N THR A 54 -9.30 -7.38 -8.25
CA THR A 54 -9.08 -6.84 -9.58
C THR A 54 -7.95 -7.58 -10.28
N ALA A 55 -8.07 -7.72 -11.58
CA ALA A 55 -7.06 -8.35 -12.41
C ALA A 55 -6.97 -7.70 -13.78
N PHE A 56 -5.79 -7.64 -14.35
CA PHE A 56 -5.61 -7.29 -15.75
C PHE A 56 -5.69 -8.54 -16.62
N ASP A 57 -6.52 -8.47 -17.66
CA ASP A 57 -6.69 -9.54 -18.66
C ASP A 57 -6.28 -9.00 -20.03
N TYR A 58 -5.13 -9.43 -20.50
CA TYR A 58 -4.57 -9.03 -21.79
C TYR A 58 -5.12 -9.86 -22.93
N GLN A 59 -5.08 -9.31 -24.12
CA GLN A 59 -5.45 -10.04 -25.32
C GLN A 59 -4.67 -11.36 -25.43
N LYS A 60 -5.35 -12.44 -25.80
CA LYS A 60 -4.72 -13.76 -25.95
C LYS A 60 -3.53 -13.69 -26.91
N GLY A 61 -2.39 -14.23 -26.47
CA GLY A 61 -1.13 -14.24 -27.22
C GLY A 61 -0.31 -12.95 -27.11
N TYR A 62 -0.76 -11.95 -26.34
CA TYR A 62 0.05 -10.77 -26.03
C TYR A 62 0.97 -11.07 -24.86
N ASP A 63 2.26 -10.81 -25.03
CA ASP A 63 3.24 -10.91 -23.95
C ASP A 63 3.40 -9.55 -23.24
N TRP A 64 2.51 -9.34 -22.27
CA TRP A 64 2.49 -8.10 -21.47
C TRP A 64 3.76 -7.87 -20.65
N LYS A 65 4.54 -8.91 -20.37
CA LYS A 65 5.80 -8.80 -19.62
C LYS A 65 6.92 -8.23 -20.47
N ALA A 66 6.91 -8.53 -21.78
CA ALA A 66 7.91 -8.04 -22.72
C ALA A 66 7.64 -6.60 -23.18
N ASP A 67 6.38 -6.16 -23.16
CA ASP A 67 5.98 -4.83 -23.66
C ASP A 67 4.91 -4.16 -22.77
N PRO A 68 5.28 -3.73 -21.57
CA PRO A 68 4.35 -3.07 -20.65
C PRO A 68 3.87 -1.70 -21.17
N SER A 69 4.58 -1.07 -22.11
CA SER A 69 4.22 0.25 -22.64
C SER A 69 2.93 0.26 -23.49
N LYS A 70 2.45 -0.93 -23.89
CA LYS A 70 1.20 -1.10 -24.67
C LYS A 70 0.04 -1.62 -23.84
N GLU A 71 0.17 -1.61 -22.54
CA GLU A 71 -0.83 -2.09 -21.59
C GLU A 71 -2.22 -1.51 -21.83
N SER A 72 -2.31 -0.20 -21.93
CA SER A 72 -3.58 0.54 -22.05
C SER A 72 -4.43 0.17 -23.26
N VAL A 73 -3.81 -0.37 -24.33
CA VAL A 73 -4.49 -0.60 -25.62
C VAL A 73 -4.99 -2.04 -25.78
N ARG A 74 -4.47 -3.01 -25.01
CA ARG A 74 -4.69 -4.44 -25.26
C ARG A 74 -5.16 -5.24 -24.06
N CYS A 75 -5.58 -4.61 -23.00
CA CYS A 75 -6.05 -5.29 -21.82
C CYS A 75 -7.40 -4.77 -21.34
N SER A 76 -8.03 -5.57 -20.49
CA SER A 76 -9.22 -5.19 -19.74
C SER A 76 -8.92 -5.28 -18.26
N LEU A 77 -9.46 -4.39 -17.46
CA LEU A 77 -9.56 -4.57 -16.02
C LEU A 77 -10.78 -5.42 -15.72
N VAL A 78 -10.59 -6.47 -14.95
CA VAL A 78 -11.62 -7.42 -14.58
C VAL A 78 -11.83 -7.34 -13.08
N VAL A 79 -13.07 -7.27 -12.64
CA VAL A 79 -13.45 -7.29 -11.22
C VAL A 79 -14.14 -8.61 -10.90
N TYR A 80 -13.69 -9.22 -9.83
CA TYR A 80 -14.28 -10.42 -9.24
C TYR A 80 -14.82 -10.11 -7.86
N VAL A 81 -15.94 -10.73 -7.53
CA VAL A 81 -16.53 -10.77 -6.18
C VAL A 81 -16.71 -12.23 -5.80
N ASP A 82 -16.11 -12.65 -4.70
CA ASP A 82 -16.09 -14.03 -4.22
C ASP A 82 -15.76 -15.06 -5.32
N GLY A 83 -14.77 -14.73 -6.15
CA GLY A 83 -14.31 -15.55 -7.25
C GLY A 83 -15.17 -15.52 -8.53
N LYS A 84 -16.28 -14.78 -8.53
CA LYS A 84 -17.14 -14.61 -9.72
C LYS A 84 -16.80 -13.30 -10.43
N MET A 85 -16.57 -13.36 -11.74
CA MET A 85 -16.39 -12.16 -12.54
C MET A 85 -17.71 -11.38 -12.60
N ILE A 86 -17.69 -10.14 -12.16
CA ILE A 86 -18.86 -9.24 -12.16
C ILE A 86 -18.74 -8.12 -13.19
N MET A 87 -17.51 -7.73 -13.53
CA MET A 87 -17.24 -6.63 -14.46
C MET A 87 -15.99 -6.92 -15.28
N LYS A 88 -16.02 -6.50 -16.55
CA LYS A 88 -14.84 -6.48 -17.42
C LYS A 88 -14.92 -5.22 -18.28
N VAL A 89 -13.96 -4.31 -18.08
CA VAL A 89 -13.91 -3.01 -18.78
C VAL A 89 -12.61 -2.93 -19.56
N PRO A 90 -12.65 -2.61 -20.87
CA PRO A 90 -11.44 -2.32 -21.62
C PRO A 90 -10.66 -1.18 -20.95
N VAL A 91 -9.35 -1.32 -20.78
CA VAL A 91 -8.52 -0.29 -20.13
C VAL A 91 -8.57 1.02 -20.92
N GLY A 92 -8.70 0.97 -22.26
CA GLY A 92 -8.88 2.15 -23.08
C GLY A 92 -10.15 2.96 -22.80
N ASP A 93 -11.19 2.33 -22.21
CA ASP A 93 -12.40 3.04 -21.77
C ASP A 93 -12.23 3.70 -20.39
N MET A 94 -11.24 3.25 -19.62
CA MET A 94 -10.96 3.74 -18.27
C MET A 94 -9.91 4.82 -18.25
N TYR A 95 -8.93 4.74 -19.14
CA TYR A 95 -7.82 5.68 -19.24
C TYR A 95 -7.74 6.23 -20.67
N GLU A 96 -7.39 7.52 -20.82
CA GLU A 96 -7.05 8.03 -22.14
C GLU A 96 -5.72 7.44 -22.64
N ILE A 97 -5.61 7.27 -23.95
CA ILE A 97 -4.37 6.81 -24.59
C ILE A 97 -3.28 7.86 -24.34
N GLY A 98 -2.17 7.42 -23.72
CA GLY A 98 -1.06 8.30 -23.35
C GLY A 98 -1.23 8.97 -21.98
N ALA A 99 -2.34 8.74 -21.27
CA ALA A 99 -2.47 9.13 -19.87
C ALA A 99 -1.57 8.24 -18.99
N ASP A 100 -1.14 8.80 -17.86
CA ASP A 100 -0.50 8.01 -16.80
C ASP A 100 -1.60 7.44 -15.89
N PRO A 101 -1.92 6.15 -15.95
CA PRO A 101 -2.83 5.53 -15.01
C PRO A 101 -2.13 5.47 -13.65
N ASP A 102 -2.76 6.05 -12.64
CA ASP A 102 -2.16 6.07 -11.31
C ASP A 102 -2.65 4.92 -10.45
N MET A 103 -3.95 4.77 -10.33
CA MET A 103 -4.52 3.79 -9.41
C MET A 103 -5.84 3.23 -9.90
N HIS A 104 -6.11 2.00 -9.50
CA HIS A 104 -7.45 1.43 -9.47
C HIS A 104 -7.64 0.77 -8.10
N ARG A 105 -8.80 0.99 -7.51
CA ARG A 105 -9.15 0.43 -6.21
C ARG A 105 -10.65 0.17 -6.12
N ILE A 106 -11.01 -0.79 -5.28
CA ILE A 106 -12.41 -1.02 -4.93
C ILE A 106 -12.63 -0.42 -3.55
N ILE A 107 -13.67 0.39 -3.45
CA ILE A 107 -14.11 1.00 -2.20
C ILE A 107 -15.63 0.81 -2.16
N GLU A 108 -16.15 0.20 -1.11
CA GLU A 108 -17.58 -0.10 -0.95
C GLU A 108 -18.21 -0.76 -2.18
N GLY A 109 -17.49 -1.75 -2.75
CA GLY A 109 -17.94 -2.48 -3.92
C GLY A 109 -17.91 -1.73 -5.25
N GLN A 110 -17.46 -0.48 -5.27
CA GLN A 110 -17.34 0.32 -6.48
C GLN A 110 -15.89 0.38 -6.97
N LEU A 111 -15.68 0.25 -8.27
CA LEU A 111 -14.37 0.39 -8.89
C LEU A 111 -14.07 1.88 -9.14
N TYR A 112 -13.05 2.40 -8.49
CA TYR A 112 -12.50 3.74 -8.75
C TYR A 112 -11.19 3.63 -9.52
N THR A 113 -11.02 4.51 -10.49
CA THR A 113 -9.79 4.65 -11.27
C THR A 113 -9.47 6.12 -11.43
N ASP A 114 -8.19 6.44 -11.47
CA ASP A 114 -7.72 7.78 -11.77
C ASP A 114 -6.62 7.74 -12.82
N TYR A 115 -6.53 8.82 -13.56
CA TYR A 115 -5.43 9.08 -14.49
C TYR A 115 -5.23 10.59 -14.65
N SER A 116 -4.03 10.97 -15.06
CA SER A 116 -3.73 12.35 -15.40
C SER A 116 -3.21 12.47 -16.82
N THR A 117 -3.62 13.55 -17.47
CA THR A 117 -3.07 14.05 -18.72
C THR A 117 -2.16 15.24 -18.42
N ASP A 118 -1.59 15.88 -19.44
CA ASP A 118 -0.78 17.10 -19.25
C ASP A 118 -1.58 18.29 -18.69
N SER A 119 -2.91 18.28 -18.84
CA SER A 119 -3.78 19.41 -18.51
C SER A 119 -4.77 19.16 -17.38
N GLU A 120 -5.12 17.91 -17.10
CA GLU A 120 -6.15 17.56 -16.12
C GLU A 120 -5.89 16.22 -15.43
N THR A 121 -6.51 16.06 -14.28
CA THR A 121 -6.65 14.80 -13.55
C THR A 121 -8.12 14.39 -13.57
N VAL A 122 -8.37 13.11 -13.84
CA VAL A 122 -9.72 12.54 -14.00
C VAL A 122 -9.91 11.41 -13.02
N ILE A 123 -11.00 11.44 -12.28
CA ILE A 123 -11.46 10.35 -11.41
C ILE A 123 -12.68 9.71 -12.05
N LYS A 124 -12.68 8.38 -12.15
CA LYS A 124 -13.82 7.62 -12.65
C LYS A 124 -14.33 6.65 -11.58
N ARG A 125 -15.63 6.37 -11.63
CA ARG A 125 -16.28 5.32 -10.85
C ARG A 125 -17.00 4.37 -11.81
N ASN A 126 -16.67 3.09 -11.76
CA ASN A 126 -17.21 2.05 -12.67
C ASN A 126 -17.09 2.40 -14.17
N GLY A 127 -16.01 3.11 -14.55
CA GLY A 127 -15.77 3.58 -15.92
C GLY A 127 -16.41 4.93 -16.27
N GLU A 128 -17.31 5.46 -15.47
CA GLU A 128 -17.92 6.78 -15.68
C GLU A 128 -17.12 7.89 -15.00
N THR A 129 -16.95 9.02 -15.68
CA THR A 129 -16.25 10.18 -15.11
C THR A 129 -17.05 10.75 -13.94
N LEU A 130 -16.42 10.79 -12.78
CA LEU A 130 -16.99 11.35 -11.56
C LEU A 130 -16.54 12.79 -11.37
N PHE A 131 -15.22 13.04 -11.47
CA PHE A 131 -14.62 14.38 -11.32
C PHE A 131 -13.56 14.64 -12.38
N ARG A 132 -13.39 15.91 -12.73
CA ARG A 132 -12.27 16.46 -13.50
C ARG A 132 -11.77 17.71 -12.80
N TYR A 133 -10.48 17.83 -12.64
CA TYR A 133 -9.86 19.06 -12.13
C TYR A 133 -8.59 19.40 -12.90
N PRO A 134 -8.32 20.72 -13.06
CA PRO A 134 -7.18 21.18 -13.83
C PRO A 134 -5.87 20.78 -13.14
N GLY A 135 -4.85 20.53 -13.94
CA GLY A 135 -3.52 20.18 -13.51
C GLY A 135 -3.26 18.67 -13.47
N ARG A 136 -2.00 18.33 -13.60
CA ARG A 136 -1.51 16.96 -13.58
C ARG A 136 -1.13 16.59 -12.15
N GLU A 137 -1.91 15.73 -11.53
CA GLU A 137 -1.68 15.26 -10.16
C GLU A 137 -1.47 13.74 -10.11
N ALA A 138 -0.68 13.28 -9.16
CA ALA A 138 -0.66 11.90 -8.73
C ALA A 138 -1.62 11.75 -7.55
N ILE A 139 -2.58 10.84 -7.63
CA ILE A 139 -3.53 10.59 -6.53
C ILE A 139 -2.85 9.73 -5.48
N CYS A 140 -2.47 10.35 -4.37
CA CYS A 140 -1.81 9.70 -3.23
C CYS A 140 -2.78 8.95 -2.33
N GLY A 141 -4.09 9.16 -2.49
CA GLY A 141 -5.09 8.44 -1.73
C GLY A 141 -6.51 8.81 -2.14
N MET A 142 -7.41 7.85 -1.98
CA MET A 142 -8.83 8.00 -2.24
C MET A 142 -9.60 7.17 -1.23
N GLU A 143 -10.60 7.78 -0.63
CA GLU A 143 -11.48 7.16 0.36
C GLU A 143 -12.92 7.60 0.13
N THR A 144 -13.88 6.79 0.61
CA THR A 144 -15.30 7.16 0.63
C THR A 144 -15.81 7.23 2.05
N ARG A 145 -16.78 8.11 2.27
CA ARG A 145 -17.47 8.23 3.56
C ARG A 145 -18.84 8.82 3.33
N LEU A 146 -19.89 8.08 3.68
CA LEU A 146 -21.29 8.53 3.52
C LEU A 146 -21.58 9.07 2.10
N ASP A 147 -21.25 8.31 1.07
CA ASP A 147 -21.39 8.65 -0.35
C ASP A 147 -20.46 9.78 -0.86
N ASP A 148 -19.71 10.44 0.01
CA ASP A 148 -18.70 11.41 -0.40
C ASP A 148 -17.39 10.72 -0.80
N VAL A 149 -16.75 11.23 -1.85
CA VAL A 149 -15.45 10.76 -2.31
C VAL A 149 -14.38 11.77 -1.94
N TYR A 150 -13.39 11.31 -1.19
CA TYR A 150 -12.24 12.10 -0.78
C TYR A 150 -11.02 11.71 -1.59
N THR A 151 -10.28 12.69 -2.09
CA THR A 151 -9.04 12.46 -2.84
C THR A 151 -7.93 13.36 -2.31
N LEU A 152 -6.72 12.80 -2.28
CA LEU A 152 -5.48 13.53 -1.96
C LEU A 152 -4.58 13.45 -3.19
N GLY A 153 -4.36 14.57 -3.86
CA GLY A 153 -3.55 14.67 -5.08
C GLY A 153 -2.29 15.49 -4.87
N GLN A 154 -1.13 14.94 -5.24
CA GLN A 154 0.16 15.64 -5.29
C GLN A 154 0.39 16.14 -6.71
N SER A 155 0.75 17.41 -6.87
CA SER A 155 1.15 17.95 -8.17
C SER A 155 2.34 17.18 -8.75
N ARG A 156 2.25 16.77 -10.02
CA ARG A 156 3.37 16.12 -10.73
C ARG A 156 4.46 17.10 -11.18
N SER A 157 4.21 18.40 -11.12
CA SER A 157 5.25 19.42 -11.27
C SER A 157 6.18 19.51 -10.04
N GLY A 158 5.85 18.81 -8.99
CA GLY A 158 6.67 18.66 -7.79
C GLY A 158 6.24 19.54 -6.63
N ASP A 159 5.53 20.63 -6.89
CA ASP A 159 5.15 21.58 -5.84
C ASP A 159 3.65 21.55 -5.58
N GLY A 160 3.32 21.35 -4.30
CA GLY A 160 1.96 21.47 -3.80
C GLY A 160 1.07 20.26 -3.97
N PHE A 161 0.01 20.25 -3.18
CA PHE A 161 -1.00 19.21 -3.16
C PHE A 161 -2.38 19.76 -2.83
N ALA A 162 -3.43 18.97 -3.10
CA ALA A 162 -4.78 19.29 -2.74
C ALA A 162 -5.53 18.08 -2.18
N TYR A 163 -6.20 18.29 -1.05
CA TYR A 163 -7.17 17.39 -0.45
C TYR A 163 -8.58 17.87 -0.80
N ARG A 164 -9.40 16.98 -1.34
CA ARG A 164 -10.72 17.32 -1.90
C ARG A 164 -11.81 16.40 -1.36
N ARG A 165 -13.03 16.92 -1.34
CA ARG A 165 -14.27 16.17 -1.15
C ARG A 165 -15.14 16.41 -2.37
N ASN A 166 -15.57 15.38 -3.05
CA ASN A 166 -16.39 15.44 -4.27
C ASN A 166 -15.84 16.40 -5.34
N GLY A 167 -14.49 16.43 -5.49
CA GLY A 167 -13.80 17.32 -6.41
C GLY A 167 -13.55 18.74 -5.88
N GLU A 168 -14.19 19.17 -4.79
CA GLU A 168 -13.99 20.49 -4.17
C GLU A 168 -12.82 20.49 -3.20
N ILE A 169 -11.97 21.51 -3.27
CA ILE A 169 -10.79 21.63 -2.40
C ILE A 169 -11.21 21.97 -0.97
N LEU A 170 -10.91 21.06 -0.04
CA LEU A 170 -11.06 21.30 1.39
C LEU A 170 -9.79 21.90 2.00
N PHE A 171 -8.63 21.44 1.52
CA PHE A 171 -7.34 21.89 2.00
C PHE A 171 -6.31 21.78 0.86
N SER A 172 -5.44 22.75 0.72
CA SER A 172 -4.34 22.72 -0.26
C SER A 172 -3.13 23.48 0.24
N ARG A 173 -1.98 23.10 -0.31
CA ARG A 173 -0.72 23.84 -0.16
C ARG A 173 -0.10 24.04 -1.54
N PRO A 174 0.31 25.25 -1.89
CA PRO A 174 1.00 25.52 -3.16
C PRO A 174 2.43 24.97 -3.17
N THR A 175 3.00 24.77 -2.00
CA THR A 175 4.26 24.06 -1.73
C THR A 175 3.98 22.90 -0.77
N GLY A 176 4.88 21.96 -0.72
CA GLY A 176 4.75 20.83 0.19
C GLY A 176 4.57 19.51 -0.54
N THR A 177 5.02 18.46 0.11
CA THR A 177 5.02 17.11 -0.43
C THR A 177 4.23 16.18 0.50
N VAL A 178 3.30 15.44 -0.06
CA VAL A 178 2.55 14.41 0.68
C VAL A 178 3.50 13.29 1.07
N VAL A 179 3.39 12.82 2.31
CA VAL A 179 4.10 11.65 2.83
C VAL A 179 3.07 10.54 3.08
N GLY A 180 3.30 9.39 2.47
CA GLY A 180 2.35 8.28 2.58
C GLY A 180 1.06 8.50 1.77
N GLN A 181 -0.07 8.14 2.33
CA GLN A 181 -1.37 8.13 1.66
C GLN A 181 -2.47 8.75 2.54
N LEU A 182 -3.60 9.13 1.91
CA LEU A 182 -4.84 9.36 2.63
C LEU A 182 -5.31 8.03 3.25
N ARG A 183 -5.62 8.06 4.53
CA ARG A 183 -6.04 6.88 5.30
C ARG A 183 -7.28 7.20 6.12
N ASN A 184 -8.12 6.20 6.28
CA ASN A 184 -9.17 6.22 7.30
C ASN A 184 -8.61 5.57 8.57
N VAL A 185 -8.59 6.33 9.66
CA VAL A 185 -8.12 5.91 10.99
C VAL A 185 -9.22 6.27 11.97
N ASP A 186 -9.82 5.28 12.62
CA ASP A 186 -10.92 5.46 13.57
C ASP A 186 -12.03 6.40 13.03
N ASP A 187 -12.52 6.12 11.83
CA ASP A 187 -13.47 6.94 11.07
C ASP A 187 -13.00 8.38 10.77
N SER A 188 -11.74 8.67 10.94
CA SER A 188 -11.14 9.96 10.63
C SER A 188 -10.23 9.87 9.41
N LEU A 189 -10.40 10.78 8.45
CA LEU A 189 -9.55 10.85 7.27
C LEU A 189 -8.28 11.65 7.58
N CYS A 190 -7.15 10.95 7.54
CA CYS A 190 -5.85 11.49 7.93
C CYS A 190 -4.81 11.31 6.84
N PHE A 191 -3.89 12.26 6.74
CA PHE A 191 -2.71 12.19 5.88
C PHE A 191 -1.56 13.04 6.48
N ALA A 192 -0.37 12.91 5.92
CA ALA A 192 0.78 13.71 6.32
C ALA A 192 1.43 14.40 5.12
N PHE A 193 2.12 15.51 5.39
CA PHE A 193 2.92 16.22 4.40
C PHE A 193 4.10 16.92 5.07
N TYR A 194 5.08 17.33 4.28
CA TYR A 194 6.12 18.25 4.72
C TYR A 194 6.23 19.47 3.81
N ASP A 195 6.66 20.59 4.40
CA ASP A 195 7.04 21.81 3.70
C ASP A 195 8.53 22.06 3.91
N ASN A 196 9.22 22.49 2.85
CA ASN A 196 10.56 23.04 2.96
C ASN A 196 10.48 24.51 3.40
N VAL A 197 10.99 24.80 4.57
CA VAL A 197 11.05 26.17 5.11
C VAL A 197 12.47 26.70 4.96
N HIS A 198 12.62 27.74 4.15
CA HIS A 198 13.89 28.45 4.04
C HIS A 198 14.18 29.23 5.34
N SER A 199 15.29 28.92 5.99
CA SER A 199 15.76 29.64 7.18
C SER A 199 17.15 30.24 6.94
N SER A 200 17.58 31.15 7.80
CA SER A 200 18.95 31.71 7.77
C SER A 200 20.05 30.65 7.89
N ASP A 201 19.71 29.51 8.49
CA ASP A 201 20.64 28.42 8.79
C ASP A 201 20.55 27.24 7.79
N GLY A 202 19.75 27.41 6.73
CA GLY A 202 19.51 26.43 5.66
C GLY A 202 18.05 26.03 5.55
N ASP A 203 17.77 25.16 4.59
CA ASP A 203 16.43 24.62 4.36
C ASP A 203 16.09 23.57 5.42
N VAL A 204 14.96 23.74 6.08
CA VAL A 204 14.45 22.82 7.09
C VAL A 204 13.13 22.22 6.65
N GLU A 205 13.03 20.91 6.64
CA GLU A 205 11.77 20.19 6.40
C GLU A 205 10.91 20.25 7.67
N ARG A 206 9.68 20.75 7.56
CA ARG A 206 8.68 20.72 8.62
C ARG A 206 7.57 19.76 8.26
N TYR A 207 7.30 18.83 9.14
CA TYR A 207 6.31 17.78 8.95
C TYR A 207 4.99 18.10 9.63
N TYR A 208 3.89 17.76 9.00
CA TYR A 208 2.54 18.02 9.45
C TYR A 208 1.67 16.78 9.28
N SER A 209 0.79 16.53 10.24
CA SER A 209 -0.34 15.63 10.06
C SER A 209 -1.62 16.43 9.89
N VAL A 210 -2.51 15.90 9.07
CA VAL A 210 -3.86 16.45 8.88
C VAL A 210 -4.85 15.35 9.19
N CYS A 211 -5.76 15.63 10.13
CA CYS A 211 -6.81 14.70 10.50
C CYS A 211 -8.12 15.49 10.58
N GLU A 212 -9.15 15.06 9.85
CA GLU A 212 -10.43 15.78 9.73
C GLU A 212 -10.24 17.28 9.41
N GLY A 213 -9.29 17.60 8.53
CA GLY A 213 -8.96 18.98 8.16
C GLY A 213 -8.20 19.79 9.22
N ARG A 214 -7.93 19.22 10.38
CA ARG A 214 -7.12 19.87 11.43
C ARG A 214 -5.66 19.57 11.19
N VAL A 215 -4.87 20.64 11.02
CA VAL A 215 -3.42 20.54 10.81
C VAL A 215 -2.71 20.59 12.15
N LYS A 216 -1.90 19.58 12.43
CA LYS A 216 -1.00 19.51 13.59
C LYS A 216 0.43 19.45 13.06
N GLN A 217 1.28 20.36 13.47
CA GLN A 217 2.71 20.20 13.21
C GLN A 217 3.20 19.03 14.04
N VAL A 218 3.85 18.08 13.37
CA VAL A 218 4.54 16.99 14.05
C VAL A 218 5.70 17.61 14.81
N ALA A 219 5.83 17.32 16.10
CA ALA A 219 6.95 17.79 16.91
C ALA A 219 8.24 17.18 16.33
N VAL A 220 8.89 17.94 15.47
CA VAL A 220 10.19 17.56 14.93
C VAL A 220 11.21 17.94 15.99
N ARG A 221 11.86 16.94 16.56
CA ARG A 221 13.03 17.15 17.42
C ARG A 221 14.15 17.72 16.56
N ASP A 222 14.91 18.66 17.09
CA ASP A 222 16.04 19.30 16.38
C ASP A 222 17.13 18.30 15.95
N ASP A 223 17.10 17.08 16.51
CA ASP A 223 18.04 16.01 16.20
C ASP A 223 17.54 15.04 15.08
N ILE A 224 16.36 15.25 14.49
CA ILE A 224 15.89 14.46 13.34
C ILE A 224 16.65 14.89 12.09
N LYS A 225 17.33 13.92 11.46
CA LYS A 225 18.02 14.11 10.17
C LYS A 225 17.10 13.95 8.98
N LYS A 226 16.17 12.99 9.06
CA LYS A 226 15.27 12.64 7.98
C LYS A 226 14.08 11.86 8.52
N VAL A 227 12.91 12.18 8.04
CA VAL A 227 11.69 11.37 8.19
C VAL A 227 11.52 10.52 6.95
N TRP A 228 11.26 9.22 7.13
CA TRP A 228 11.08 8.26 6.05
C TRP A 228 9.61 8.01 5.74
N ASP A 229 8.79 7.96 6.78
CA ASP A 229 7.34 7.82 6.64
C ASP A 229 6.63 8.31 7.92
N ILE A 230 5.38 8.72 7.78
CA ILE A 230 4.52 9.19 8.87
C ILE A 230 3.15 8.56 8.72
N VAL A 231 2.58 8.09 9.82
CA VAL A 231 1.19 7.67 9.90
C VAL A 231 0.54 8.30 11.12
N SER A 232 -0.77 8.54 11.03
CA SER A 232 -1.58 8.95 12.19
C SER A 232 -2.29 7.74 12.76
N SER A 233 -2.33 7.63 14.09
CA SER A 233 -3.13 6.66 14.82
C SER A 233 -4.00 7.43 15.79
N GLY A 234 -5.25 7.65 15.45
CA GLY A 234 -6.14 8.52 16.21
C GLY A 234 -5.54 9.94 16.38
N THR A 235 -5.29 10.36 17.63
CA THR A 235 -4.64 11.64 17.93
C THR A 235 -3.12 11.62 17.92
N SER A 236 -2.50 10.44 17.89
CA SER A 236 -1.06 10.24 17.91
C SER A 236 -0.48 10.26 16.50
N VAL A 237 0.76 10.75 16.40
CA VAL A 237 1.53 10.74 15.17
C VAL A 237 2.69 9.77 15.34
N ILE A 238 2.80 8.84 14.40
CA ILE A 238 3.87 7.84 14.35
C ILE A 238 4.79 8.22 13.21
N CYS A 239 6.09 8.31 13.51
CA CYS A 239 7.09 8.75 12.56
C CYS A 239 8.25 7.75 12.53
N LEU A 240 8.65 7.31 11.35
CA LEU A 240 9.87 6.54 11.14
C LEU A 240 10.98 7.49 10.70
N ALA A 241 12.02 7.65 11.50
CA ALA A 241 13.03 8.68 11.30
C ALA A 241 14.46 8.18 11.50
N SER A 242 15.40 8.95 10.96
CA SER A 242 16.83 8.90 11.31
C SER A 242 17.16 10.08 12.21
N VAL A 243 17.87 9.83 13.33
CA VAL A 243 18.17 10.80 14.37
C VAL A 243 19.69 11.01 14.48
N VAL A 244 20.13 12.22 14.82
CA VAL A 244 21.54 12.55 15.05
C VAL A 244 22.08 11.73 16.24
N GLY A 245 23.23 11.08 16.05
CA GLY A 245 23.87 10.28 17.10
C GLY A 245 23.26 8.90 17.31
N VAL A 246 22.23 8.52 16.53
CA VAL A 246 21.64 7.18 16.53
C VAL A 246 21.94 6.51 15.20
N ASP A 247 22.65 5.36 15.22
CA ASP A 247 23.14 4.66 14.04
C ASP A 247 22.08 3.76 13.37
N VAL A 248 20.88 3.71 13.92
CA VAL A 248 19.76 2.91 13.43
C VAL A 248 18.51 3.79 13.29
N PRO A 249 17.54 3.44 12.46
CA PRO A 249 16.28 4.19 12.40
C PRO A 249 15.51 4.04 13.70
N VAL A 250 14.67 5.03 13.97
CA VAL A 250 13.83 5.07 15.16
C VAL A 250 12.37 5.24 14.76
N ILE A 251 11.49 4.66 15.55
CA ILE A 251 10.05 4.92 15.49
C ILE A 251 9.72 5.84 16.65
N LEU A 252 9.15 6.98 16.31
CA LEU A 252 8.67 7.98 17.25
C LEU A 252 7.15 7.86 17.31
N VAL A 253 6.60 7.71 18.50
CA VAL A 253 5.16 7.81 18.76
C VAL A 253 4.98 9.04 19.64
N ASP A 254 4.45 10.11 19.08
CA ASP A 254 4.48 11.44 19.66
C ASP A 254 5.93 11.84 20.02
N GLU A 255 6.34 11.74 21.28
CA GLU A 255 7.70 12.07 21.74
C GLU A 255 8.52 10.84 22.17
N GLU A 256 7.87 9.68 22.29
CA GLU A 256 8.55 8.43 22.68
C GLU A 256 9.31 7.83 21.51
N MET A 257 10.56 7.44 21.76
CA MET A 257 11.47 6.93 20.75
C MET A 257 11.79 5.45 20.98
N THR A 258 11.53 4.63 19.96
CA THR A 258 11.92 3.23 19.93
C THR A 258 12.89 2.96 18.79
N ALA A 259 14.10 2.50 19.10
CA ALA A 259 15.10 2.14 18.10
C ALA A 259 14.72 0.86 17.38
N VAL A 260 14.85 0.86 16.05
CA VAL A 260 14.72 -0.36 15.25
C VAL A 260 16.04 -1.11 15.29
N ASN A 261 16.06 -2.26 15.95
CA ASN A 261 17.27 -3.06 16.12
C ASN A 261 17.68 -3.73 14.80
N MET A 262 18.52 -3.06 14.03
CA MET A 262 19.08 -3.53 12.76
C MET A 262 20.59 -3.32 12.73
N GLN A 263 21.25 -3.72 11.65
CA GLN A 263 22.70 -3.59 11.51
C GLN A 263 23.14 -2.13 11.59
N LYS A 264 24.09 -1.81 12.50
CA LYS A 264 24.64 -0.46 12.64
C LYS A 264 25.35 0.01 11.37
N GLY A 265 25.21 1.30 11.07
CA GLY A 265 25.83 1.91 9.91
C GLY A 265 25.21 1.51 8.56
N ALA A 266 24.07 0.82 8.59
CA ALA A 266 23.32 0.50 7.38
C ALA A 266 22.65 1.75 6.79
N ALA A 267 22.75 1.91 5.47
CA ALA A 267 22.09 3.02 4.78
C ALA A 267 20.65 2.62 4.43
N ILE A 268 19.67 3.33 4.97
CA ILE A 268 18.25 3.13 4.61
C ILE A 268 18.05 3.57 3.15
N VAL A 269 17.40 2.72 2.37
CA VAL A 269 17.04 2.97 0.97
C VAL A 269 15.60 3.44 0.87
N SER A 270 14.69 2.72 1.54
CA SER A 270 13.28 3.07 1.68
C SER A 270 12.74 2.50 2.99
N ALA A 271 11.68 3.09 3.49
CA ALA A 271 10.98 2.57 4.64
C ALA A 271 9.51 2.99 4.59
N SER A 272 8.64 2.14 5.12
CA SER A 272 7.20 2.35 5.20
C SER A 272 6.69 1.96 6.57
N LEU A 273 5.75 2.74 7.07
CA LEU A 273 5.02 2.50 8.32
C LEU A 273 3.65 1.91 8.02
N PHE A 274 3.21 1.06 8.91
CA PHE A 274 1.89 0.48 8.94
C PHE A 274 1.30 0.67 10.34
N GLU A 275 0.03 0.95 10.38
CA GLU A 275 -0.73 1.01 11.63
C GLU A 275 -2.05 0.30 11.42
N SER A 276 -2.45 -0.51 12.39
CA SER A 276 -3.74 -1.18 12.44
C SER A 276 -4.06 -1.51 13.89
N ASN A 277 -5.23 -1.10 14.37
CA ASN A 277 -5.72 -1.38 15.72
C ASN A 277 -4.71 -1.01 16.83
N GLY A 278 -4.05 0.14 16.72
CA GLY A 278 -3.03 0.60 17.67
C GLY A 278 -1.72 -0.21 17.62
N LYS A 279 -1.57 -1.13 16.67
CA LYS A 279 -0.32 -1.85 16.40
C LYS A 279 0.49 -1.13 15.34
N ILE A 280 1.80 -1.08 15.55
CA ILE A 280 2.72 -0.38 14.66
C ILE A 280 3.64 -1.39 14.01
N GLY A 281 3.73 -1.32 12.71
CA GLY A 281 4.66 -2.12 11.90
C GLY A 281 5.50 -1.24 11.00
N ALA A 282 6.67 -1.74 10.60
CA ALA A 282 7.51 -1.09 9.61
C ALA A 282 8.18 -2.10 8.68
N GLU A 283 8.26 -1.73 7.41
CA GLU A 283 9.14 -2.36 6.43
C GLU A 283 10.30 -1.41 6.14
N ILE A 284 11.53 -1.89 6.30
CA ILE A 284 12.74 -1.08 6.10
C ILE A 284 13.68 -1.79 5.15
N LEU A 285 13.85 -1.25 3.94
CA LEU A 285 14.86 -1.68 2.99
C LEU A 285 16.15 -0.91 3.28
N TYR A 286 17.23 -1.63 3.55
CA TYR A 286 18.52 -1.03 3.82
C TYR A 286 19.66 -1.69 3.06
N ARG A 287 20.73 -0.94 2.89
CA ARG A 287 21.98 -1.40 2.27
C ARG A 287 23.06 -1.55 3.32
N SER A 288 23.72 -2.72 3.32
CA SER A 288 24.95 -2.97 4.06
C SER A 288 26.04 -3.45 3.11
N GLY A 289 27.05 -2.63 2.90
CA GLY A 289 28.04 -2.85 1.83
C GLY A 289 27.38 -2.84 0.45
N LYS A 290 27.54 -3.94 -0.31
CA LYS A 290 26.91 -4.12 -1.62
C LYS A 290 25.52 -4.76 -1.58
N ASN A 291 25.08 -5.20 -0.43
CA ASN A 291 23.90 -6.04 -0.27
C ASN A 291 22.69 -5.24 0.21
N LEU A 292 21.52 -5.60 -0.28
CA LEU A 292 20.23 -5.07 0.16
C LEU A 292 19.55 -6.11 1.06
N TYR A 293 18.93 -5.62 2.12
CA TYR A 293 18.18 -6.41 3.09
C TYR A 293 16.86 -5.71 3.38
N THR A 294 15.82 -6.46 3.69
CA THR A 294 14.56 -5.93 4.17
C THR A 294 14.31 -6.42 5.60
N VAL A 295 14.02 -5.49 6.49
CA VAL A 295 13.59 -5.76 7.87
C VAL A 295 12.09 -5.52 7.98
N LEU A 296 11.38 -6.47 8.57
CA LEU A 296 10.05 -6.26 9.12
C LEU A 296 10.15 -6.09 10.62
N TRP A 297 9.65 -4.97 11.10
CA TRP A 297 9.59 -4.62 12.51
C TRP A 297 8.12 -4.50 12.94
N PHE A 298 7.78 -4.99 14.14
CA PHE A 298 6.42 -4.99 14.65
C PHE A 298 6.43 -4.79 16.16
N ASN A 299 5.75 -3.78 16.66
CA ASN A 299 5.55 -3.48 18.08
C ASN A 299 6.81 -3.65 18.94
N GLY A 300 7.89 -2.98 18.61
CA GLY A 300 9.14 -2.98 19.40
C GLY A 300 10.16 -4.04 18.98
N MET A 301 9.83 -4.97 18.09
CA MET A 301 10.72 -6.09 17.74
C MET A 301 10.91 -6.24 16.23
N VAL A 302 12.12 -6.63 15.82
CA VAL A 302 12.36 -7.15 14.48
C VAL A 302 11.79 -8.57 14.40
N VAL A 303 10.73 -8.72 13.60
CA VAL A 303 10.08 -10.04 13.43
C VAL A 303 10.74 -10.86 12.32
N ARG A 304 11.34 -10.18 11.32
CA ARG A 304 12.03 -10.86 10.22
C ARG A 304 13.06 -9.96 9.54
N THR A 305 14.14 -10.58 9.07
CA THR A 305 15.09 -9.97 8.12
C THR A 305 15.21 -10.89 6.91
N PHE A 306 14.95 -10.33 5.73
CA PHE A 306 15.12 -11.01 4.44
C PHE A 306 16.50 -10.71 3.88
N ALA A 307 17.16 -11.76 3.39
CA ALA A 307 18.52 -11.70 2.87
C ALA A 307 18.57 -11.13 1.45
N VAL A 308 19.79 -10.94 0.97
CA VAL A 308 20.12 -10.46 -0.38
C VAL A 308 19.36 -11.20 -1.46
N GLY A 309 18.74 -10.44 -2.36
CA GLY A 309 18.00 -10.97 -3.51
C GLY A 309 16.57 -11.43 -3.19
N GLN A 310 16.16 -11.43 -1.92
CA GLN A 310 14.79 -11.66 -1.52
C GLN A 310 14.06 -10.31 -1.50
N THR A 311 13.12 -10.13 -2.42
CA THR A 311 12.32 -8.90 -2.51
C THR A 311 10.90 -9.18 -2.07
N ILE A 312 10.43 -8.44 -1.07
CA ILE A 312 9.01 -8.42 -0.72
C ILE A 312 8.28 -7.74 -1.87
N SER A 313 7.30 -8.43 -2.43
CA SER A 313 6.47 -7.91 -3.51
C SER A 313 5.09 -7.49 -3.03
N SER A 314 4.61 -8.10 -1.96
CA SER A 314 3.35 -7.71 -1.32
C SER A 314 3.44 -7.93 0.18
N LEU A 315 2.87 -7.02 0.95
CA LEU A 315 2.88 -7.03 2.41
C LEU A 315 1.48 -6.72 2.92
N TYR A 316 1.06 -7.45 3.95
CA TYR A 316 -0.18 -7.22 4.68
C TYR A 316 0.09 -7.34 6.18
N MET A 317 -0.34 -6.35 6.96
CA MET A 317 -0.18 -6.33 8.40
C MET A 317 -1.35 -7.03 9.09
N LEU A 318 -1.04 -7.85 10.08
CA LEU A 318 -1.97 -8.53 10.97
C LEU A 318 -1.84 -7.98 12.40
N ASP A 319 -2.81 -8.29 13.25
CA ASP A 319 -2.76 -7.92 14.67
C ASP A 319 -1.56 -8.51 15.43
N ASN A 320 -0.94 -9.56 14.93
CA ASN A 320 0.18 -10.25 15.55
C ASN A 320 1.45 -10.31 14.69
N GLY A 321 1.53 -9.55 13.60
CA GLY A 321 2.70 -9.49 12.73
C GLY A 321 2.38 -9.21 11.27
N PHE A 322 3.08 -9.88 10.36
CA PHE A 322 2.94 -9.65 8.92
C PHE A 322 2.69 -10.94 8.14
N CYS A 323 1.93 -10.78 7.05
CA CYS A 323 2.01 -11.68 5.90
C CYS A 323 2.75 -10.99 4.77
N CYS A 324 3.59 -11.69 4.04
CA CYS A 324 4.22 -11.12 2.84
C CYS A 324 4.50 -12.18 1.78
N ALA A 325 4.49 -11.73 0.52
CA ALA A 325 4.95 -12.49 -0.62
C ALA A 325 6.38 -12.08 -0.95
N VAL A 326 7.27 -13.06 -1.02
CA VAL A 326 8.69 -12.87 -1.37
C VAL A 326 8.95 -13.57 -2.69
N ASN A 327 9.26 -12.80 -3.71
CA ASN A 327 9.50 -13.34 -5.04
C ASN A 327 10.79 -14.18 -5.11
N PRO A 328 10.85 -15.16 -6.01
CA PRO A 328 12.04 -15.98 -6.19
C PRO A 328 13.23 -15.16 -6.66
N VAL A 329 14.41 -15.45 -6.13
CA VAL A 329 15.68 -14.77 -6.51
C VAL A 329 16.19 -15.19 -7.89
N SER A 330 15.71 -16.29 -8.43
CA SER A 330 16.02 -16.77 -9.78
C SER A 330 14.86 -17.64 -10.30
N PRO A 331 14.74 -17.83 -11.63
CA PRO A 331 13.64 -18.62 -12.23
C PRO A 331 13.56 -20.09 -11.78
N GLU A 332 14.70 -20.66 -11.32
CA GLU A 332 14.76 -22.05 -10.86
C GLU A 332 14.36 -22.21 -9.38
N LYS A 333 14.20 -21.11 -8.67
CA LYS A 333 13.81 -21.11 -7.25
C LYS A 333 12.33 -20.82 -7.10
N LYS A 334 11.78 -21.27 -5.99
CA LYS A 334 10.43 -20.89 -5.59
C LYS A 334 10.46 -19.59 -4.78
N GLY A 335 9.43 -18.78 -4.93
CA GLY A 335 9.12 -17.71 -4.00
C GLY A 335 8.51 -18.28 -2.71
N ILE A 336 8.28 -17.40 -1.76
CA ILE A 336 7.77 -17.76 -0.43
C ILE A 336 6.59 -16.85 -0.10
N ILE A 337 5.53 -17.42 0.46
CA ILE A 337 4.50 -16.70 1.18
C ILE A 337 4.79 -16.89 2.67
N TYR A 338 5.09 -15.79 3.36
CA TYR A 338 5.33 -15.78 4.80
C TYR A 338 4.07 -15.32 5.53
N ARG A 339 3.69 -16.01 6.61
CA ARG A 339 2.58 -15.64 7.48
C ARG A 339 2.97 -15.90 8.94
N VAL A 340 3.29 -14.86 9.69
CA VAL A 340 3.54 -14.89 11.15
C VAL A 340 4.37 -16.10 11.63
N GLY A 341 5.52 -16.34 10.98
CA GLY A 341 6.41 -17.46 11.34
C GLY A 341 6.29 -18.68 10.45
N ASP A 342 5.18 -18.87 9.76
CA ASP A 342 4.99 -19.97 8.81
C ASP A 342 5.44 -19.59 7.40
N TYR A 343 5.85 -20.61 6.63
CA TYR A 343 6.33 -20.45 5.26
C TYR A 343 5.61 -21.41 4.34
N TYR A 344 5.13 -20.88 3.23
CA TYR A 344 4.53 -21.64 2.16
C TYR A 344 5.32 -21.39 0.88
N ASP A 345 5.70 -22.45 0.19
CA ASP A 345 6.34 -22.34 -1.11
C ASP A 345 5.33 -21.84 -2.15
N MET A 346 5.69 -20.82 -2.91
CA MET A 346 4.97 -20.52 -4.15
C MET A 346 5.18 -21.66 -5.16
N PRO A 347 4.24 -21.90 -6.08
CA PRO A 347 4.49 -22.80 -7.21
C PRO A 347 5.73 -22.36 -7.99
N LEU A 348 6.45 -23.30 -8.57
CA LEU A 348 7.61 -22.97 -9.43
C LEU A 348 7.12 -22.15 -10.64
N ASN A 349 7.89 -21.12 -11.00
CA ASN A 349 7.59 -20.17 -12.07
C ASN A 349 6.44 -19.19 -11.75
N TYR A 350 6.08 -19.03 -10.48
CA TYR A 350 5.11 -18.03 -10.06
C TYR A 350 5.76 -16.95 -9.19
N SER A 351 5.22 -15.74 -9.28
CA SER A 351 5.61 -14.55 -8.53
C SER A 351 4.39 -13.70 -8.19
N CYS A 352 4.50 -12.86 -7.19
CA CYS A 352 3.51 -11.84 -6.87
C CYS A 352 3.92 -10.50 -7.50
N ILE A 353 2.98 -9.75 -8.08
CA ILE A 353 3.32 -8.57 -8.88
C ILE A 353 3.54 -7.30 -8.05
N GLY A 354 3.01 -7.22 -6.86
CA GLY A 354 3.18 -6.01 -6.03
C GLY A 354 2.19 -5.89 -4.89
N ASN A 355 2.30 -4.78 -4.19
CA ASN A 355 1.42 -4.43 -3.08
C ASN A 355 -0.03 -4.33 -3.56
N GLY A 356 -0.97 -4.84 -2.76
CA GLY A 356 -2.39 -4.93 -3.08
C GLY A 356 -2.83 -6.30 -3.58
N ALA A 357 -1.94 -7.14 -4.09
CA ALA A 357 -2.26 -8.51 -4.50
C ALA A 357 -2.32 -9.51 -3.32
N MET A 358 -2.47 -9.02 -2.10
CA MET A 358 -2.56 -9.83 -0.87
C MET A 358 -3.54 -9.21 0.12
N SER A 359 -4.40 -10.04 0.73
CA SER A 359 -5.35 -9.61 1.77
C SER A 359 -5.82 -10.78 2.61
N MET A 360 -6.26 -10.49 3.83
CA MET A 360 -7.01 -11.45 4.65
C MET A 360 -8.50 -11.28 4.39
N VAL A 361 -9.19 -12.38 4.10
CA VAL A 361 -10.65 -12.42 3.89
C VAL A 361 -11.20 -13.55 4.74
N ASN A 362 -12.05 -13.24 5.69
CA ASN A 362 -12.63 -14.24 6.63
C ASN A 362 -11.56 -15.14 7.29
N GLY A 363 -10.42 -14.54 7.68
CA GLY A 363 -9.31 -15.27 8.32
C GLY A 363 -8.43 -16.09 7.36
N ILE A 364 -8.72 -16.11 6.06
CA ILE A 364 -7.96 -16.82 5.02
C ILE A 364 -7.06 -15.83 4.29
N LEU A 365 -5.77 -16.13 4.18
CA LEU A 365 -4.84 -15.31 3.41
C LEU A 365 -5.01 -15.58 1.91
N HIS A 366 -5.37 -14.54 1.17
CA HIS A 366 -5.46 -14.55 -0.28
C HIS A 366 -4.25 -13.88 -0.89
N THR A 367 -3.62 -14.49 -1.88
CA THR A 367 -2.44 -13.92 -2.59
C THR A 367 -2.57 -14.16 -4.08
N GLY A 368 -2.46 -13.08 -4.85
CA GLY A 368 -2.46 -13.12 -6.31
C GLY A 368 -1.07 -13.45 -6.87
N LEU A 369 -0.97 -14.52 -7.64
CA LEU A 369 0.27 -14.97 -8.26
C LEU A 369 0.13 -14.98 -9.79
N TYR A 370 1.16 -14.50 -10.49
CA TYR A 370 1.26 -14.59 -11.94
C TYR A 370 2.37 -15.55 -12.36
N SER A 371 2.21 -16.21 -13.50
CA SER A 371 3.21 -17.09 -14.03
C SER A 371 4.30 -16.34 -14.78
N THR A 372 5.57 -16.61 -14.47
CA THR A 372 6.73 -16.08 -15.19
C THR A 372 6.92 -16.76 -16.56
N LYS A 373 6.27 -17.92 -16.81
CA LYS A 373 6.33 -18.67 -18.07
C LYS A 373 5.09 -18.54 -18.97
N GLY A 374 4.15 -17.65 -18.62
CA GLY A 374 2.96 -17.41 -19.43
C GLY A 374 1.80 -18.38 -19.17
N GLU A 375 1.85 -19.15 -18.09
CA GLU A 375 0.71 -19.90 -17.58
C GLU A 375 -0.32 -18.93 -16.99
N ARG A 376 -1.51 -19.41 -16.68
CA ARG A 376 -2.57 -18.58 -16.09
C ARG A 376 -2.24 -18.14 -14.67
N PRO A 377 -2.71 -16.97 -14.24
CA PRO A 377 -2.53 -16.53 -12.86
C PRO A 377 -3.34 -17.39 -11.89
N ILE A 378 -2.88 -17.44 -10.66
CA ILE A 378 -3.45 -18.21 -9.57
C ILE A 378 -3.85 -17.26 -8.44
N LEU A 379 -5.03 -17.47 -7.87
CA LEU A 379 -5.40 -17.01 -6.56
C LEU A 379 -5.02 -18.12 -5.55
N TRP A 380 -4.01 -17.84 -4.74
CA TRP A 380 -3.59 -18.72 -3.65
C TRP A 380 -4.37 -18.38 -2.37
N LYS A 381 -4.91 -19.39 -1.68
CA LYS A 381 -5.74 -19.26 -0.47
C LYS A 381 -5.27 -20.27 0.56
N ASP A 382 -4.42 -19.87 1.50
CA ASP A 382 -3.88 -20.74 2.57
C ASP A 382 -3.50 -22.16 2.09
N GLY A 383 -2.77 -22.25 0.96
CA GLY A 383 -2.33 -23.52 0.37
C GLY A 383 -3.23 -24.08 -0.74
N GLN A 384 -4.45 -23.60 -0.89
CA GLN A 384 -5.32 -23.93 -2.04
C GLN A 384 -5.04 -22.99 -3.19
N MET A 385 -5.23 -23.46 -4.42
CA MET A 385 -4.91 -22.70 -5.63
C MET A 385 -6.08 -22.72 -6.61
N ASP A 386 -6.63 -21.55 -6.89
CA ASP A 386 -7.65 -21.34 -7.89
C ASP A 386 -7.04 -20.68 -9.13
N THR A 387 -7.11 -21.36 -10.28
CA THR A 387 -6.60 -20.81 -11.55
C THR A 387 -7.62 -19.90 -12.18
N LEU A 388 -7.23 -18.66 -12.49
CA LEU A 388 -8.09 -17.69 -13.17
C LEU A 388 -8.02 -17.87 -14.69
N MET A 389 -9.17 -17.72 -15.37
CA MET A 389 -9.29 -17.89 -16.81
C MET A 389 -8.98 -16.60 -17.59
N ILE A 390 -7.89 -15.93 -17.22
CA ILE A 390 -7.39 -14.69 -17.83
C ILE A 390 -5.94 -14.86 -18.31
N ASN A 391 -5.51 -13.98 -19.21
CA ASN A 391 -4.12 -13.85 -19.66
C ASN A 391 -3.51 -12.61 -19.02
N GLY A 392 -2.98 -12.72 -17.78
CA GLY A 392 -2.47 -11.55 -17.11
C GLY A 392 -2.13 -11.80 -15.64
N TYR A 393 -2.56 -10.89 -14.76
CA TYR A 393 -2.23 -10.97 -13.35
C TYR A 393 -3.32 -10.35 -12.47
N ILE A 394 -3.35 -10.77 -11.22
CA ILE A 394 -4.16 -10.16 -10.15
C ILE A 394 -3.43 -8.92 -9.66
N SER A 395 -4.10 -7.78 -9.71
CA SER A 395 -3.52 -6.48 -9.34
C SER A 395 -3.87 -6.04 -7.92
N SER A 396 -5.07 -6.39 -7.43
CA SER A 396 -5.44 -6.13 -6.04
C SER A 396 -6.42 -7.18 -5.50
N ILE A 397 -6.39 -7.36 -4.18
CA ILE A 397 -7.34 -8.15 -3.41
C ILE A 397 -7.71 -7.34 -2.18
N CYS A 398 -8.99 -7.21 -1.87
CA CYS A 398 -9.43 -6.58 -0.63
C CYS A 398 -10.67 -7.28 -0.06
N ALA A 399 -10.78 -7.21 1.27
CA ALA A 399 -11.96 -7.62 2.01
C ALA A 399 -12.78 -6.37 2.36
N GLN A 400 -14.08 -6.46 2.22
CA GLN A 400 -15.01 -5.39 2.62
C GLN A 400 -16.23 -5.98 3.29
#